data_03b8045c479d9c6427d7b40147173367
#
_entry.id   03b8045c479d9c6427d7b40147173367
#
_cell.length_a   1.000
_cell.length_b   1.000
_cell.length_c   1.000
_cell.angle_alpha   90.00
_cell.angle_beta   90.00
_cell.angle_gamma   90.00
#
_symmetry.space_group_name_H-M   'P 1'
#
loop_
_entity.id
_entity.type
_entity.pdbx_description
1 polymer ?
#
loop_
_entity_poly.entity_id
_entity_poly.type
_entity_poly.pdbx_seq_one_letter_code
_entity_poly.pdbx_strand_id
1 'polypeptide(L)'
;MIKNLINLFFPKICLGCNNLLTDNEVSICTKCRNTLPVTNYHNFEGNAMEKIFYGRSEINAATALLHYSKKGIVQELMHNLKYRGHEEIGHLFGLWLGYELSQSERFQNIDIVIPVPLHKSKLKKRD
;
A
#
# COMPACT_ATOMS: atom_id res chain seq x y z
N MET A 1 -10.48 10.44 28.87
CA MET A 1 -9.41 10.42 29.89
C MET A 1 -8.49 9.22 29.74
N ILE A 2 -9.02 8.00 29.69
CA ILE A 2 -8.18 6.79 29.55
C ILE A 2 -7.43 6.78 28.22
N LYS A 3 -8.08 7.23 27.14
CA LYS A 3 -7.44 7.35 25.82
C LYS A 3 -6.23 8.28 25.84
N ASN A 4 -6.35 9.43 26.51
CA ASN A 4 -5.26 10.40 26.59
C ASN A 4 -4.10 9.88 27.45
N LEU A 5 -4.41 9.10 28.48
CA LEU A 5 -3.40 8.50 29.32
C LEU A 5 -2.62 7.41 28.60
N ILE A 6 -3.34 6.57 27.84
CA ILE A 6 -2.73 5.52 27.02
C ILE A 6 -1.87 6.14 25.92
N ASN A 7 -2.32 7.22 25.28
CA ASN A 7 -1.57 7.90 24.23
C ASN A 7 -0.30 8.59 24.78
N LEU A 8 -0.30 8.94 26.05
CA LEU A 8 0.88 9.52 26.69
C LEU A 8 2.01 8.48 26.84
N PHE A 9 1.67 7.23 27.20
CA PHE A 9 2.63 6.16 27.40
C PHE A 9 2.90 5.34 26.12
N PHE A 10 1.88 5.21 25.24
CA PHE A 10 1.97 4.44 24.00
C PHE A 10 1.43 5.30 22.85
N PRO A 11 2.19 6.33 22.44
CA PRO A 11 1.72 7.21 21.37
C PRO A 11 1.65 6.47 20.04
N LYS A 12 0.60 6.78 19.27
CA LYS A 12 0.49 6.30 17.89
C LYS A 12 1.36 7.17 17.01
N ILE A 13 2.27 6.55 16.30
CA ILE A 13 3.19 7.25 15.41
C ILE A 13 2.94 6.88 13.96
N CYS A 14 3.28 7.79 13.06
CA CYS A 14 3.22 7.55 11.63
C CYS A 14 4.26 6.51 11.23
N LEU A 15 3.84 5.49 10.50
CA LEU A 15 4.73 4.41 10.06
C LEU A 15 5.66 4.83 8.92
N GLY A 16 5.46 6.01 8.36
CA GLY A 16 6.33 6.57 7.33
C GLY A 16 7.40 7.52 7.86
N CYS A 17 7.01 8.48 8.70
CA CYS A 17 7.93 9.54 9.17
C CYS A 17 8.19 9.55 10.68
N ASN A 18 7.53 8.67 11.44
CA ASN A 18 7.65 8.54 12.89
C ASN A 18 7.12 9.74 13.70
N ASN A 19 6.44 10.68 13.07
CA ASN A 19 5.78 11.77 13.79
C ASN A 19 4.51 11.27 14.46
N LEU A 20 4.08 11.97 15.51
CA LEU A 20 2.87 11.62 16.22
C LEU A 20 1.64 11.77 15.31
N LEU A 21 0.75 10.79 15.39
CA LEU A 21 -0.52 10.83 14.68
C LEU A 21 -1.56 11.60 15.47
N THR A 22 -2.43 12.31 14.75
CA THR A 22 -3.61 12.94 15.33
C THR A 22 -4.74 11.90 15.45
N ASP A 23 -5.83 12.26 16.14
CA ASP A 23 -6.97 11.36 16.32
C ASP A 23 -7.65 10.94 15.02
N ASN A 24 -7.51 11.76 13.98
CA ASN A 24 -8.11 11.50 12.67
C ASN A 24 -7.20 10.74 11.71
N GLU A 25 -5.97 10.48 12.11
CA GLU A 25 -4.98 9.79 11.28
C GLU A 25 -4.81 8.35 11.73
N VAL A 26 -4.70 7.44 10.76
CA VAL A 26 -4.53 6.00 11.01
C VAL A 26 -3.33 5.52 10.20
N SER A 27 -2.39 4.89 10.88
CA SER A 27 -1.17 4.28 10.33
C SER A 27 -0.18 5.26 9.73
N ILE A 28 -0.60 6.19 8.88
CA ILE A 28 0.27 7.23 8.31
C ILE A 28 -0.39 8.60 8.48
N CYS A 29 0.45 9.64 8.61
CA CYS A 29 -0.06 11.00 8.76
C CYS A 29 -0.50 11.57 7.41
N THR A 30 -1.31 12.62 7.46
CA THR A 30 -1.83 13.27 6.25
C THR A 30 -0.72 13.78 5.35
N LYS A 31 0.35 14.31 5.93
CA LYS A 31 1.51 14.78 5.16
C LYS A 31 2.16 13.66 4.36
N CYS A 32 2.41 12.52 5.01
CA CYS A 32 2.99 11.35 4.33
C CYS A 32 2.05 10.83 3.25
N ARG A 33 0.75 10.75 3.54
CA ARG A 33 -0.25 10.30 2.56
C ARG A 33 -0.24 11.19 1.32
N ASN A 34 -0.14 12.50 1.49
CA ASN A 34 -0.14 13.44 0.37
C ASN A 34 1.16 13.43 -0.43
N THR A 35 2.27 12.97 0.17
CA THR A 35 3.57 12.91 -0.51
C THR A 35 3.89 11.54 -1.10
N LEU A 36 3.01 10.54 -0.91
CA LEU A 36 3.23 9.21 -1.50
C LEU A 36 3.25 9.30 -3.03
N PRO A 37 4.23 8.62 -3.67
CA PRO A 37 4.41 8.71 -5.11
C PRO A 37 3.45 7.77 -5.85
N VAL A 38 2.19 8.18 -6.00
CA VAL A 38 1.17 7.40 -6.71
C VAL A 38 1.49 7.36 -8.20
N THR A 39 1.26 6.21 -8.83
CA THR A 39 1.57 6.00 -10.24
C THR A 39 0.46 6.42 -11.18
N ASN A 40 -0.78 6.21 -10.78
CA ASN A 40 -1.99 6.38 -11.61
C ASN A 40 -1.97 5.54 -12.89
N TYR A 41 -1.17 4.45 -12.93
CA TYR A 41 -1.03 3.59 -14.10
C TYR A 41 -2.34 2.96 -14.56
N HIS A 42 -3.29 2.79 -13.64
CA HIS A 42 -4.61 2.21 -13.98
C HIS A 42 -5.43 3.12 -14.89
N ASN A 43 -5.07 4.40 -15.03
CA ASN A 43 -5.81 5.37 -15.83
C ASN A 43 -5.36 5.43 -17.29
N PHE A 44 -4.27 4.78 -17.66
CA PHE A 44 -3.79 4.84 -19.05
C PHE A 44 -3.17 3.52 -19.50
N GLU A 45 -3.41 3.22 -20.77
CA GLU A 45 -2.87 2.04 -21.45
C GLU A 45 -1.40 2.26 -21.83
N GLY A 46 -0.63 1.18 -21.85
CA GLY A 46 0.79 1.25 -22.23
C GLY A 46 1.68 1.82 -21.13
N ASN A 47 1.25 1.76 -19.88
CA ASN A 47 2.05 2.25 -18.75
C ASN A 47 3.30 1.40 -18.51
N ALA A 48 4.21 1.87 -17.67
CA ALA A 48 5.48 1.19 -17.42
C ALA A 48 5.31 -0.23 -16.87
N MET A 49 4.26 -0.48 -16.07
CA MET A 49 3.99 -1.81 -15.53
C MET A 49 3.58 -2.78 -16.63
N GLU A 50 2.73 -2.35 -17.55
CA GLU A 50 2.28 -3.18 -18.67
C GLU A 50 3.43 -3.51 -19.63
N LYS A 51 4.36 -2.58 -19.82
CA LYS A 51 5.53 -2.79 -20.70
C LYS A 51 6.44 -3.92 -20.22
N ILE A 52 6.45 -4.20 -18.91
CA ILE A 52 7.24 -5.31 -18.36
C ILE A 52 6.77 -6.65 -18.93
N PHE A 53 5.48 -6.78 -19.22
CA PHE A 53 4.88 -8.02 -19.73
C PHE A 53 4.93 -8.15 -21.25
N TYR A 54 5.34 -7.12 -21.98
CA TYR A 54 5.40 -7.15 -23.44
C TYR A 54 6.36 -8.26 -23.90
N GLY A 55 5.85 -9.15 -24.76
CA GLY A 55 6.62 -10.27 -25.28
C GLY A 55 6.81 -11.42 -24.30
N ARG A 56 6.28 -11.33 -23.08
CA ARG A 56 6.40 -12.36 -22.05
C ARG A 56 5.08 -13.02 -21.71
N SER A 57 4.04 -12.22 -21.55
CA SER A 57 2.70 -12.70 -21.22
C SER A 57 1.65 -11.78 -21.81
N GLU A 58 0.52 -12.36 -22.21
CA GLU A 58 -0.64 -11.57 -22.62
C GLU A 58 -1.45 -11.20 -21.39
N ILE A 59 -1.57 -9.91 -21.15
CA ILE A 59 -2.40 -9.37 -20.07
C ILE A 59 -3.26 -8.24 -20.60
N ASN A 60 -4.44 -8.07 -20.02
CA ASN A 60 -5.35 -7.00 -20.42
C ASN A 60 -4.90 -5.64 -19.87
N ALA A 61 -4.45 -5.61 -18.62
CA ALA A 61 -4.01 -4.39 -17.99
C ALA A 61 -3.14 -4.72 -16.77
N ALA A 62 -2.28 -3.79 -16.42
CA ALA A 62 -1.47 -3.89 -15.20
C ALA A 62 -1.33 -2.51 -14.57
N THR A 63 -1.20 -2.49 -13.25
CA THR A 63 -0.99 -1.25 -12.50
C THR A 63 -0.21 -1.53 -11.21
N ALA A 64 0.23 -0.46 -10.59
CA ALA A 64 0.78 -0.47 -9.24
C ALA A 64 0.34 0.81 -8.55
N LEU A 65 0.13 0.77 -7.25
CA LEU A 65 -0.34 1.95 -6.53
C LEU A 65 0.75 3.01 -6.41
N LEU A 66 1.97 2.60 -6.07
CA LEU A 66 3.07 3.51 -5.73
C LEU A 66 4.34 3.19 -6.50
N HIS A 67 5.12 4.24 -6.78
CA HIS A 67 6.50 4.09 -7.24
C HIS A 67 7.39 3.73 -6.06
N TYR A 68 8.35 2.84 -6.27
CA TYR A 68 9.32 2.45 -5.26
C TYR A 68 10.65 3.18 -5.50
N SER A 69 11.25 3.69 -4.41
CA SER A 69 12.61 4.21 -4.44
C SER A 69 13.33 3.81 -3.15
N LYS A 70 14.62 3.53 -3.26
CA LYS A 70 15.45 3.20 -2.11
C LYS A 70 15.54 4.40 -1.16
N LYS A 71 15.51 4.12 0.16
CA LYS A 71 15.57 5.13 1.23
C LYS A 71 14.39 6.11 1.24
N GLY A 72 13.34 5.82 0.46
CA GLY A 72 12.13 6.62 0.45
C GLY A 72 11.09 6.12 1.45
N ILE A 73 9.99 6.86 1.55
CA ILE A 73 8.88 6.54 2.45
C ILE A 73 8.25 5.18 2.10
N VAL A 74 8.18 4.83 0.81
CA VAL A 74 7.59 3.56 0.37
C VAL A 74 8.41 2.38 0.90
N GLN A 75 9.74 2.49 0.88
CA GLN A 75 10.60 1.45 1.43
C GLN A 75 10.36 1.26 2.92
N GLU A 76 10.25 2.33 3.68
CA GLU A 76 10.00 2.26 5.13
C GLU A 76 8.64 1.61 5.41
N LEU A 77 7.60 2.01 4.67
CA LEU A 77 6.27 1.42 4.82
C LEU A 77 6.26 -0.07 4.46
N MET A 78 6.96 -0.46 3.40
CA MET A 78 7.05 -1.86 2.99
C MET A 78 7.82 -2.70 4.02
N HIS A 79 8.87 -2.15 4.61
CA HIS A 79 9.61 -2.81 5.69
C HIS A 79 8.72 -3.02 6.91
N ASN A 80 7.95 -2.02 7.29
CA ASN A 80 7.01 -2.12 8.41
C ASN A 80 5.96 -3.21 8.16
N LEU A 81 5.44 -3.27 6.93
CA LEU A 81 4.45 -4.28 6.54
C LEU A 81 5.04 -5.69 6.54
N LYS A 82 6.21 -5.87 5.93
CA LYS A 82 6.79 -7.19 5.69
C LYS A 82 7.50 -7.78 6.91
N TYR A 83 8.16 -6.95 7.72
CA TYR A 83 9.08 -7.44 8.74
C TYR A 83 8.79 -6.99 10.14
N ARG A 84 7.89 -6.03 10.35
CA ARG A 84 7.58 -5.47 11.66
C ARG A 84 6.13 -5.68 12.10
N GLY A 85 5.37 -6.49 11.36
CA GLY A 85 4.02 -6.90 11.73
C GLY A 85 2.94 -5.82 11.61
N HIS A 86 3.18 -4.76 10.86
CA HIS A 86 2.20 -3.67 10.68
C HIS A 86 1.26 -3.96 9.51
N GLU A 87 0.36 -4.93 9.70
CA GLU A 87 -0.59 -5.36 8.67
C GLU A 87 -1.56 -4.25 8.24
N GLU A 88 -1.80 -3.28 9.11
CA GLU A 88 -2.69 -2.15 8.81
C GLU A 88 -2.24 -1.36 7.58
N ILE A 89 -0.95 -1.37 7.25
CA ILE A 89 -0.44 -0.73 6.03
C ILE A 89 -0.99 -1.44 4.79
N GLY A 90 -0.98 -2.77 4.80
CA GLY A 90 -1.55 -3.56 3.70
C GLY A 90 -3.04 -3.31 3.53
N HIS A 91 -3.76 -3.22 4.63
CA HIS A 91 -5.19 -2.91 4.60
C HIS A 91 -5.45 -1.51 4.03
N LEU A 92 -4.69 -0.51 4.46
CA LEU A 92 -4.81 0.86 3.96
C LEU A 92 -4.56 0.93 2.46
N PHE A 93 -3.46 0.34 1.99
CA PHE A 93 -3.10 0.37 0.58
C PHE A 93 -4.06 -0.48 -0.27
N GLY A 94 -4.55 -1.59 0.27
CA GLY A 94 -5.54 -2.42 -0.40
C GLY A 94 -6.86 -1.67 -0.63
N LEU A 95 -7.34 -0.98 0.39
CA LEU A 95 -8.54 -0.15 0.27
C LEU A 95 -8.34 1.00 -0.72
N TRP A 96 -7.19 1.64 -0.67
CA TRP A 96 -6.85 2.75 -1.57
C TRP A 96 -6.81 2.28 -3.02
N LEU A 97 -6.04 1.22 -3.29
CA LEU A 97 -5.94 0.69 -4.65
C LEU A 97 -7.29 0.17 -5.15
N GLY A 98 -8.04 -0.52 -4.30
CA GLY A 98 -9.37 -1.01 -4.65
C GLY A 98 -10.31 0.12 -5.04
N TYR A 99 -10.29 1.22 -4.31
CA TYR A 99 -11.08 2.40 -4.66
C TYR A 99 -10.66 2.97 -6.02
N GLU A 100 -9.35 3.14 -6.23
CA GLU A 100 -8.82 3.66 -7.49
C GLU A 100 -9.21 2.78 -8.68
N LEU A 101 -9.12 1.46 -8.51
CA LEU A 101 -9.50 0.52 -9.57
C LEU A 101 -11.01 0.54 -9.84
N SER A 102 -11.83 0.76 -8.81
CA SER A 102 -13.28 0.86 -8.98
C SER A 102 -13.69 2.06 -9.82
N GLN A 103 -12.87 3.12 -9.83
CA GLN A 103 -13.11 4.33 -10.63
C GLN A 103 -12.49 4.25 -12.01
N SER A 104 -11.67 3.24 -12.29
CA SER A 104 -11.00 3.06 -13.57
C SER A 104 -11.84 2.21 -14.52
N GLU A 105 -12.09 2.71 -15.73
CA GLU A 105 -12.85 1.96 -16.75
C GLU A 105 -12.12 0.69 -17.20
N ARG A 106 -10.81 0.67 -17.09
CA ARG A 106 -9.97 -0.44 -17.56
C ARG A 106 -10.05 -1.68 -16.65
N PHE A 107 -10.55 -1.53 -15.43
CA PHE A 107 -10.60 -2.61 -14.43
C PHE A 107 -12.02 -2.93 -13.99
N GLN A 108 -13.04 -2.63 -14.80
CA GLN A 108 -14.45 -2.79 -14.41
C GLN A 108 -14.96 -4.24 -14.48
N ASN A 109 -14.43 -5.05 -15.38
CA ASN A 109 -14.98 -6.39 -15.63
C ASN A 109 -14.15 -7.48 -14.96
N ILE A 110 -13.93 -7.33 -13.65
CA ILE A 110 -13.17 -8.31 -12.86
C ILE A 110 -14.13 -9.34 -12.28
N ASP A 111 -13.91 -10.61 -12.59
CA ASP A 111 -14.74 -11.72 -12.08
C ASP A 111 -14.18 -12.31 -10.79
N ILE A 112 -12.86 -12.43 -10.70
CA ILE A 112 -12.18 -13.09 -9.59
C ILE A 112 -10.93 -12.31 -9.22
N VAL A 113 -10.63 -12.24 -7.91
CA VAL A 113 -9.38 -11.70 -7.37
C VAL A 113 -8.59 -12.85 -6.76
N ILE A 114 -7.36 -13.04 -7.23
CA ILE A 114 -6.49 -14.12 -6.76
C ILE A 114 -5.24 -13.52 -6.13
N PRO A 115 -5.00 -13.75 -4.84
CA PRO A 115 -3.78 -13.27 -4.20
C PRO A 115 -2.57 -14.10 -4.63
N VAL A 116 -1.39 -13.47 -4.63
CA VAL A 116 -0.14 -14.18 -4.87
C VAL A 116 0.16 -15.04 -3.65
N PRO A 117 0.30 -16.38 -3.81
CA PRO A 117 0.53 -17.26 -2.67
C PRO A 117 1.93 -17.07 -2.08
N LEU A 118 2.02 -17.15 -0.76
CA LEU A 118 3.29 -17.11 -0.05
C LEU A 118 3.70 -18.52 0.37
N HIS A 119 5.01 -18.79 0.35
CA HIS A 119 5.54 -20.01 0.91
C HIS A 119 5.26 -20.05 2.42
N LYS A 120 5.04 -21.25 2.96
CA LYS A 120 4.67 -21.43 4.38
C LYS A 120 5.64 -20.73 5.35
N SER A 121 6.93 -20.75 5.05
CA SER A 121 7.95 -20.11 5.91
C SER A 121 7.80 -18.59 5.93
N LYS A 122 7.48 -17.99 4.79
CA LYS A 122 7.26 -16.54 4.69
C LYS A 122 5.95 -16.13 5.36
N LEU A 123 4.91 -16.96 5.24
CA LEU A 123 3.62 -16.69 5.87
C LEU A 123 3.77 -16.64 7.40
N LYS A 124 4.51 -17.57 7.98
CA LYS A 124 4.79 -17.58 9.42
C LYS A 124 5.57 -16.35 9.89
N LYS A 125 6.51 -15.87 9.09
CA LYS A 125 7.30 -14.68 9.43
C LYS A 125 6.49 -13.39 9.37
N ARG A 126 5.43 -13.35 8.57
CA ARG A 126 4.60 -12.17 8.39
C ARG A 126 3.36 -12.12 9.30
N ASP A 127 3.03 -13.22 9.92
CA ASP A 127 2.01 -13.27 10.97
C ASP A 127 2.63 -12.84 12.32
#